data_0b95208d9693d4f3558430cddee12c1e
#
_entry.id   0b95208d9693d4f3558430cddee12c1e
#
_cell.length_a   1.000
_cell.length_b   1.000
_cell.length_c   1.000
_cell.angle_alpha   90.00
_cell.angle_beta   90.00
_cell.angle_gamma   90.00
#
_symmetry.space_group_name_H-M   'P 1'
#
loop_
_entity.id
_entity.type
_entity.pdbx_description
1 polymer ?
#
loop_
_entity_poly.entity_id
_entity_poly.type
_entity_poly.pdbx_seq_one_letter_code
_entity_poly.pdbx_strand_id
1 'polypeptide(L)'
;MKKILLIAVCVMALVSCSNVQVMGFDKVDASEVIVTETYKLEAFEKIDVKGLANVKIIQSEEKNGVVELKAPDNYIELFKFDSKDGRLVIDLAKKVNLDAKNVLITVYTTDLIGLYNSGVSHVKMDSLDTDKMEVINSGVGDIEIGGVADDVKLVCSGVGCIRAKEMKALNVEANVSGVGSVTCYASEKIDGTVSGVGSLKYAGNPKVKNTRRTGIGGISEL
;
A
#
# COMPACT_ATOMS: atom_id res chain seq x y z
N MET A 1 50.67 16.56 -24.73
CA MET A 1 50.18 17.37 -23.63
C MET A 1 48.67 17.52 -23.73
N LYS A 2 47.86 16.47 -23.46
CA LYS A 2 46.39 16.49 -23.44
C LYS A 2 45.83 15.26 -22.70
N LYS A 3 46.22 15.06 -21.43
CA LYS A 3 45.69 13.96 -20.58
C LYS A 3 45.63 14.31 -19.09
N ILE A 4 45.37 15.57 -18.70
CA ILE A 4 45.26 15.97 -17.29
C ILE A 4 44.08 16.95 -17.13
N LEU A 5 42.89 16.57 -17.61
CA LEU A 5 41.71 17.40 -17.36
C LEU A 5 40.43 16.58 -17.16
N LEU A 6 40.51 15.36 -16.64
CA LEU A 6 39.31 14.52 -16.43
C LEU A 6 39.24 13.90 -15.03
N ILE A 7 40.00 14.37 -14.05
CA ILE A 7 39.98 13.84 -12.65
C ILE A 7 39.52 14.89 -11.63
N ALA A 8 39.18 16.09 -12.03
CA ALA A 8 38.82 17.18 -11.10
C ALA A 8 37.30 17.35 -10.89
N VAL A 9 36.42 16.53 -11.49
CA VAL A 9 34.96 16.70 -11.37
C VAL A 9 34.30 15.67 -10.42
N CYS A 10 35.03 14.65 -9.98
CA CYS A 10 34.44 13.61 -9.08
C CYS A 10 34.69 13.80 -7.58
N VAL A 11 35.32 14.88 -7.14
CA VAL A 11 35.66 15.08 -5.69
C VAL A 11 34.76 16.12 -4.99
N MET A 12 33.85 16.79 -5.68
CA MET A 12 32.96 17.79 -5.06
C MET A 12 31.56 17.29 -4.71
N ALA A 13 31.31 15.98 -4.71
CA ALA A 13 29.98 15.41 -4.37
C ALA A 13 29.92 14.76 -2.98
N LEU A 14 30.93 14.91 -2.10
CA LEU A 14 31.00 14.24 -0.82
C LEU A 14 30.95 15.16 0.42
N VAL A 15 30.62 16.41 0.27
CA VAL A 15 30.43 17.30 1.44
C VAL A 15 29.12 18.04 1.28
N SER A 16 28.01 17.43 1.62
CA SER A 16 26.78 18.06 2.09
C SER A 16 25.68 17.04 2.42
N CYS A 17 25.93 16.11 3.32
CA CYS A 17 24.89 15.29 3.92
C CYS A 17 24.59 15.68 5.37
N SER A 18 24.50 16.97 5.69
CA SER A 18 24.18 17.39 7.05
C SER A 18 23.12 18.49 7.15
N ASN A 19 22.43 18.85 6.08
CA ASN A 19 21.24 19.71 6.15
C ASN A 19 20.40 19.57 4.88
N VAL A 20 19.89 18.36 4.60
CA VAL A 20 18.72 18.26 3.72
C VAL A 20 17.51 18.63 4.59
N GLN A 21 17.24 19.91 4.72
CA GLN A 21 15.89 20.36 4.99
C GLN A 21 15.05 19.91 3.80
N VAL A 22 14.32 18.81 3.97
CA VAL A 22 13.27 18.43 3.03
C VAL A 22 12.27 19.57 3.01
N MET A 23 12.21 20.27 1.90
CA MET A 23 11.44 21.48 1.71
C MET A 23 10.00 21.30 2.20
N GLY A 24 9.60 22.06 3.21
CA GLY A 24 8.30 22.70 3.18
C GLY A 24 7.15 22.00 3.86
N PHE A 25 7.32 20.96 4.69
CA PHE A 25 6.24 20.47 5.54
C PHE A 25 6.52 20.77 6.99
N ASP A 26 5.58 21.48 7.64
CA ASP A 26 5.63 21.72 9.09
C ASP A 26 5.60 20.37 9.81
N LYS A 27 6.60 20.15 10.66
CA LYS A 27 6.60 19.00 11.56
C LYS A 27 5.60 19.27 12.70
N VAL A 28 4.69 18.34 12.90
CA VAL A 28 3.77 18.34 14.02
C VAL A 28 4.22 17.24 14.99
N ASP A 29 4.70 17.63 16.19
CA ASP A 29 5.08 16.66 17.20
C ASP A 29 3.82 16.07 17.86
N ALA A 30 3.86 14.76 18.11
CA ALA A 30 2.75 14.02 18.70
C ALA A 30 2.54 14.41 20.16
N SER A 31 1.30 14.64 20.57
CA SER A 31 0.89 14.70 21.97
C SER A 31 1.01 13.32 22.62
N GLU A 32 1.15 13.28 23.94
CA GLU A 32 1.15 12.02 24.71
C GLU A 32 -0.26 11.46 24.93
N VAL A 33 -1.29 12.26 24.68
CA VAL A 33 -2.69 11.86 24.88
C VAL A 33 -3.20 11.16 23.63
N ILE A 34 -3.47 9.87 23.75
CA ILE A 34 -4.04 9.06 22.66
C ILE A 34 -5.56 8.98 22.82
N VAL A 35 -6.27 9.34 21.77
CA VAL A 35 -7.73 9.28 21.71
C VAL A 35 -8.19 8.40 20.56
N THR A 36 -9.46 8.02 20.56
CA THR A 36 -10.11 7.33 19.46
C THR A 36 -11.36 8.09 19.04
N GLU A 37 -11.39 8.48 17.77
CA GLU A 37 -12.55 9.12 17.15
C GLU A 37 -13.21 8.17 16.16
N THR A 38 -14.54 8.21 16.10
CA THR A 38 -15.34 7.35 15.22
C THR A 38 -16.13 8.18 14.22
N TYR A 39 -15.96 7.84 12.95
CA TYR A 39 -16.63 8.48 11.82
C TYR A 39 -17.63 7.49 11.21
N LYS A 40 -18.86 7.96 10.97
CA LYS A 40 -19.87 7.24 10.20
C LYS A 40 -19.98 7.89 8.83
N LEU A 41 -19.65 7.13 7.82
CA LEU A 41 -19.58 7.57 6.43
C LEU A 41 -20.60 6.81 5.57
N GLU A 42 -20.79 7.26 4.33
CA GLU A 42 -21.50 6.45 3.34
C GLU A 42 -20.76 5.13 3.11
N ALA A 43 -21.52 4.07 2.83
CA ALA A 43 -20.95 2.74 2.54
C ALA A 43 -20.02 2.79 1.32
N PHE A 44 -18.94 2.03 1.38
CA PHE A 44 -17.94 1.96 0.32
C PHE A 44 -17.44 0.53 0.13
N GLU A 45 -17.00 0.24 -1.08
CA GLU A 45 -16.39 -1.02 -1.51
C GLU A 45 -14.95 -0.82 -2.05
N LYS A 46 -14.49 0.44 -2.07
CA LYS A 46 -13.13 0.81 -2.50
C LYS A 46 -12.49 1.74 -1.49
N ILE A 47 -11.19 1.56 -1.26
CA ILE A 47 -10.42 2.38 -0.32
C ILE A 47 -9.19 2.95 -1.01
N ASP A 48 -9.02 4.28 -0.97
CA ASP A 48 -7.84 5.02 -1.41
C ASP A 48 -7.07 5.55 -0.19
N VAL A 49 -5.86 5.06 0.03
CA VAL A 49 -4.94 5.58 1.06
C VAL A 49 -3.93 6.52 0.39
N LYS A 50 -4.10 7.83 0.61
CA LYS A 50 -3.27 8.89 0.02
C LYS A 50 -2.29 9.51 1.01
N GLY A 51 -2.65 9.53 2.29
CA GLY A 51 -1.85 10.10 3.37
C GLY A 51 -0.81 9.15 3.94
N LEU A 52 -0.34 9.49 5.15
CA LEU A 52 0.54 8.67 5.97
C LEU A 52 -0.29 7.96 7.05
N ALA A 53 -0.41 6.64 7.01
CA ALA A 53 -1.22 5.91 7.99
C ALA A 53 -0.90 4.41 8.08
N ASN A 54 -1.13 3.83 9.28
CA ASN A 54 -1.34 2.40 9.43
C ASN A 54 -2.84 2.14 9.35
N VAL A 55 -3.27 1.28 8.43
CA VAL A 55 -4.69 1.01 8.17
C VAL A 55 -4.97 -0.47 8.39
N LYS A 56 -5.95 -0.75 9.25
CA LYS A 56 -6.52 -2.08 9.43
C LYS A 56 -7.92 -2.11 8.83
N ILE A 57 -8.19 -3.08 7.95
CA ILE A 57 -9.50 -3.23 7.32
C ILE A 57 -10.16 -4.47 7.90
N ILE A 58 -11.43 -4.37 8.23
CA ILE A 58 -12.24 -5.45 8.81
C ILE A 58 -13.54 -5.55 8.01
N GLN A 59 -13.82 -6.74 7.47
CA GLN A 59 -15.12 -7.03 6.88
C GLN A 59 -16.16 -7.19 7.98
N SER A 60 -17.22 -6.38 7.94
CA SER A 60 -18.27 -6.36 8.94
C SER A 60 -19.56 -5.76 8.39
N GLU A 61 -20.65 -6.50 8.46
CA GLU A 61 -21.97 -5.98 8.07
C GLU A 61 -22.51 -4.98 9.10
N GLU A 62 -22.28 -5.23 10.39
CA GLU A 62 -22.81 -4.39 11.48
C GLU A 62 -22.18 -2.99 11.51
N LYS A 63 -20.90 -2.88 11.14
CA LYS A 63 -20.12 -1.63 11.17
C LYS A 63 -19.85 -1.05 9.78
N ASN A 64 -20.64 -1.39 8.78
CA ASN A 64 -20.43 -0.88 7.43
C ASN A 64 -20.38 0.66 7.39
N GLY A 65 -19.35 1.22 6.72
CA GLY A 65 -19.13 2.66 6.62
C GLY A 65 -18.54 3.32 7.88
N VAL A 66 -18.10 2.52 8.87
CA VAL A 66 -17.44 3.05 10.07
C VAL A 66 -15.93 3.14 9.89
N VAL A 67 -15.34 4.25 10.30
CA VAL A 67 -13.89 4.45 10.40
C VAL A 67 -13.56 4.88 11.82
N GLU A 68 -12.65 4.17 12.48
CA GLU A 68 -12.12 4.51 13.80
C GLU A 68 -10.67 5.01 13.64
N LEU A 69 -10.38 6.23 14.06
CA LEU A 69 -9.04 6.81 14.12
C LEU A 69 -8.55 6.81 15.55
N LYS A 70 -7.53 6.02 15.83
CA LYS A 70 -6.77 6.07 17.09
C LYS A 70 -5.47 6.81 16.84
N ALA A 71 -5.28 7.97 17.49
CA ALA A 71 -4.12 8.84 17.28
C ALA A 71 -3.87 9.75 18.48
N PRO A 72 -2.73 10.45 18.55
CA PRO A 72 -2.56 11.61 19.40
C PRO A 72 -3.68 12.62 19.19
N ASP A 73 -4.20 13.23 20.25
CA ASP A 73 -5.35 14.13 20.19
C ASP A 73 -5.14 15.31 19.23
N ASN A 74 -3.93 15.84 19.17
CA ASN A 74 -3.54 16.92 18.26
C ASN A 74 -3.38 16.48 16.81
N TYR A 75 -3.48 15.18 16.51
CA TYR A 75 -3.44 14.64 15.14
C TYR A 75 -4.84 14.41 14.54
N ILE A 76 -5.89 14.36 15.36
CA ILE A 76 -7.24 14.02 14.91
C ILE A 76 -7.69 14.90 13.74
N GLU A 77 -7.54 16.22 13.86
CA GLU A 77 -7.94 17.18 12.82
C GLU A 77 -7.01 17.18 11.58
N LEU A 78 -5.89 16.48 11.65
CA LEU A 78 -4.98 16.33 10.50
C LEU A 78 -5.43 15.26 9.51
N PHE A 79 -6.33 14.36 9.92
CA PHE A 79 -6.86 13.32 9.05
C PHE A 79 -8.18 13.74 8.42
N LYS A 80 -8.36 13.35 7.17
CA LYS A 80 -9.60 13.54 6.40
C LYS A 80 -10.08 12.22 5.85
N PHE A 81 -11.35 11.94 6.10
CA PHE A 81 -12.06 10.78 5.56
C PHE A 81 -13.20 11.30 4.67
N ASP A 82 -13.20 10.93 3.40
CA ASP A 82 -14.21 11.33 2.44
C ASP A 82 -14.74 10.08 1.73
N SER A 83 -16.02 9.77 1.94
CA SER A 83 -16.68 8.65 1.28
C SER A 83 -17.69 9.15 0.29
N LYS A 84 -17.48 8.83 -0.98
CA LYS A 84 -18.34 9.22 -2.08
C LYS A 84 -18.31 8.19 -3.21
N ASP A 85 -19.46 7.94 -3.81
CA ASP A 85 -19.61 7.04 -4.95
C ASP A 85 -19.00 5.64 -4.72
N GLY A 86 -19.19 5.09 -3.50
CA GLY A 86 -18.67 3.78 -3.11
C GLY A 86 -17.15 3.74 -2.86
N ARG A 87 -16.51 4.89 -2.68
CA ARG A 87 -15.06 5.00 -2.46
C ARG A 87 -14.74 5.82 -1.23
N LEU A 88 -14.01 5.24 -0.29
CA LEU A 88 -13.40 5.93 0.84
C LEU A 88 -12.02 6.46 0.46
N VAL A 89 -11.78 7.75 0.67
CA VAL A 89 -10.46 8.38 0.57
C VAL A 89 -9.95 8.70 1.97
N ILE A 90 -8.79 8.18 2.32
CA ILE A 90 -8.07 8.46 3.56
C ILE A 90 -6.87 9.35 3.22
N ASP A 91 -6.88 10.60 3.69
CA ASP A 91 -5.85 11.58 3.37
C ASP A 91 -5.55 12.47 4.58
N LEU A 92 -4.53 13.31 4.46
CA LEU A 92 -4.25 14.38 5.41
C LEU A 92 -4.96 15.66 4.96
N ALA A 93 -5.57 16.37 5.91
CA ALA A 93 -6.25 17.64 5.65
C ALA A 93 -5.31 18.74 5.14
N LYS A 94 -4.03 18.63 5.49
CA LYS A 94 -2.94 19.50 5.04
C LYS A 94 -1.63 18.74 4.94
N LYS A 95 -0.70 19.27 4.17
CA LYS A 95 0.63 18.68 4.01
C LYS A 95 1.47 18.96 5.26
N VAL A 96 1.63 17.95 6.10
CA VAL A 96 2.44 18.00 7.34
C VAL A 96 3.30 16.76 7.44
N ASN A 97 4.39 16.88 8.20
CA ASN A 97 5.21 15.75 8.59
C ASN A 97 4.83 15.33 10.01
N LEU A 98 4.37 14.09 10.16
CA LEU A 98 3.94 13.52 11.44
C LEU A 98 4.56 12.13 11.68
N ASP A 99 4.65 11.71 12.94
CA ASP A 99 5.06 10.35 13.30
C ASP A 99 3.83 9.44 13.38
N ALA A 100 3.74 8.51 12.43
CA ALA A 100 2.62 7.57 12.35
C ALA A 100 2.68 6.40 13.35
N LYS A 101 3.67 6.30 14.21
CA LYS A 101 3.82 5.17 15.15
C LYS A 101 2.58 4.92 16.01
N ASN A 102 1.94 6.01 16.45
CA ASN A 102 0.75 5.96 17.30
C ASN A 102 -0.54 6.27 16.54
N VAL A 103 -0.52 6.10 15.19
CA VAL A 103 -1.69 6.30 14.35
C VAL A 103 -2.16 4.95 13.82
N LEU A 104 -3.40 4.60 14.14
CA LEU A 104 -4.07 3.43 13.59
C LEU A 104 -5.46 3.83 13.10
N ILE A 105 -5.74 3.57 11.84
CA ILE A 105 -7.06 3.74 11.24
C ILE A 105 -7.66 2.35 11.07
N THR A 106 -8.81 2.10 11.72
CA THR A 106 -9.57 0.88 11.51
C THR A 106 -10.78 1.19 10.65
N VAL A 107 -10.89 0.51 9.52
CA VAL A 107 -11.95 0.69 8.53
C VAL A 107 -12.83 -0.53 8.50
N TYR A 108 -14.15 -0.32 8.56
CA TYR A 108 -15.13 -1.40 8.49
C TYR A 108 -15.97 -1.27 7.22
N THR A 109 -16.08 -2.35 6.47
CA THR A 109 -16.89 -2.44 5.24
C THR A 109 -17.53 -3.81 5.11
N THR A 110 -18.67 -3.92 4.44
CA THR A 110 -19.32 -5.22 4.17
C THR A 110 -18.61 -5.99 3.07
N ASP A 111 -18.11 -5.29 2.07
CA ASP A 111 -17.37 -5.86 0.96
C ASP A 111 -16.24 -4.92 0.54
N LEU A 112 -15.19 -5.47 -0.04
CA LEU A 112 -14.07 -4.70 -0.56
C LEU A 112 -13.61 -5.29 -1.89
N ILE A 113 -13.80 -4.51 -2.96
CA ILE A 113 -13.40 -4.88 -4.31
C ILE A 113 -12.17 -4.10 -4.81
N GLY A 114 -11.73 -3.08 -4.08
CA GLY A 114 -10.57 -2.28 -4.48
C GLY A 114 -9.82 -1.63 -3.31
N LEU A 115 -8.50 -1.78 -3.29
CA LEU A 115 -7.59 -1.18 -2.32
C LEU A 115 -6.42 -0.51 -3.04
N TYR A 116 -6.30 0.80 -2.87
CA TYR A 116 -5.32 1.63 -3.57
C TYR A 116 -4.46 2.38 -2.55
N ASN A 117 -3.15 2.18 -2.61
CA ASN A 117 -2.19 2.95 -1.83
C ASN A 117 -1.35 3.82 -2.77
N SER A 118 -1.49 5.13 -2.64
CA SER A 118 -0.64 6.14 -3.28
C SER A 118 0.15 6.99 -2.28
N GLY A 119 -0.10 6.78 -0.99
CA GLY A 119 0.58 7.46 0.12
C GLY A 119 1.77 6.68 0.68
N VAL A 120 2.06 6.91 1.95
CA VAL A 120 3.05 6.17 2.74
C VAL A 120 2.31 5.38 3.82
N SER A 121 2.05 4.10 3.59
CA SER A 121 1.15 3.36 4.47
C SER A 121 1.52 1.89 4.63
N HIS A 122 1.10 1.34 5.77
CA HIS A 122 1.00 -0.09 5.97
C HIS A 122 -0.49 -0.45 6.08
N VAL A 123 -0.98 -1.30 5.17
CA VAL A 123 -2.39 -1.68 5.13
C VAL A 123 -2.51 -3.18 5.38
N LYS A 124 -3.40 -3.56 6.28
CA LYS A 124 -3.63 -4.95 6.64
C LYS A 124 -5.11 -5.31 6.63
N MET A 125 -5.43 -6.44 6.00
CA MET A 125 -6.74 -7.09 6.03
C MET A 125 -6.56 -8.60 6.14
N ASP A 126 -6.93 -9.18 7.26
CA ASP A 126 -6.66 -10.61 7.55
C ASP A 126 -7.67 -11.56 6.91
N SER A 127 -8.90 -11.11 6.69
CA SER A 127 -9.97 -11.94 6.17
C SER A 127 -10.92 -11.11 5.31
N LEU A 128 -11.03 -11.50 4.04
CA LEU A 128 -11.96 -10.95 3.06
C LEU A 128 -12.63 -12.11 2.33
N ASP A 129 -13.94 -12.01 2.12
CA ASP A 129 -14.69 -12.90 1.24
C ASP A 129 -15.35 -12.05 0.17
N THR A 130 -14.89 -12.16 -1.08
CA THR A 130 -15.36 -11.34 -2.21
C THR A 130 -15.17 -12.07 -3.53
N ASP A 131 -15.95 -11.75 -4.54
CA ASP A 131 -15.78 -12.33 -5.88
C ASP A 131 -14.53 -11.77 -6.58
N LYS A 132 -14.26 -10.47 -6.40
CA LYS A 132 -13.17 -9.77 -7.10
C LYS A 132 -12.45 -8.79 -6.20
N MET A 133 -11.13 -8.77 -6.30
CA MET A 133 -10.30 -7.82 -5.55
C MET A 133 -9.21 -7.21 -6.43
N GLU A 134 -9.15 -5.89 -6.47
CA GLU A 134 -8.03 -5.16 -7.08
C GLU A 134 -7.19 -4.47 -5.99
N VAL A 135 -5.89 -4.74 -5.97
CA VAL A 135 -4.92 -4.11 -5.07
C VAL A 135 -3.85 -3.41 -5.86
N ILE A 136 -3.72 -2.10 -5.68
CA ILE A 136 -2.70 -1.29 -6.33
C ILE A 136 -1.85 -0.57 -5.28
N ASN A 137 -0.56 -0.88 -5.25
CA ASN A 137 0.44 -0.15 -4.48
C ASN A 137 1.31 0.69 -5.41
N SER A 138 0.98 1.96 -5.54
CA SER A 138 1.76 2.96 -6.29
C SER A 138 2.56 3.90 -5.39
N GLY A 139 2.30 3.87 -4.08
CA GLY A 139 2.98 4.64 -3.05
C GLY A 139 4.20 3.94 -2.45
N VAL A 140 4.43 4.20 -1.18
CA VAL A 140 5.49 3.58 -0.37
C VAL A 140 4.86 2.79 0.78
N GLY A 141 5.29 1.55 0.98
CA GLY A 141 4.84 0.70 2.09
C GLY A 141 4.27 -0.63 1.64
N ASP A 142 3.72 -1.35 2.60
CA ASP A 142 3.32 -2.73 2.42
C ASP A 142 1.80 -2.90 2.54
N ILE A 143 1.26 -3.79 1.72
CA ILE A 143 -0.14 -4.21 1.80
C ILE A 143 -0.17 -5.70 2.09
N GLU A 144 -0.86 -6.10 3.16
CA GLU A 144 -1.09 -7.49 3.53
C GLU A 144 -2.59 -7.79 3.43
N ILE A 145 -2.96 -8.79 2.63
CA ILE A 145 -4.35 -9.22 2.48
C ILE A 145 -4.47 -10.74 2.58
N GLY A 146 -5.53 -11.18 3.23
CA GLY A 146 -5.91 -12.59 3.35
C GLY A 146 -7.41 -12.79 3.16
N GLY A 147 -7.83 -14.04 2.94
CA GLY A 147 -9.22 -14.40 2.74
C GLY A 147 -9.43 -15.29 1.52
N VAL A 148 -10.56 -15.13 0.84
CA VAL A 148 -10.92 -15.86 -0.37
C VAL A 148 -11.44 -14.92 -1.45
N ALA A 149 -11.13 -15.21 -2.71
CA ALA A 149 -11.66 -14.47 -3.86
C ALA A 149 -11.64 -15.35 -5.12
N ASP A 150 -12.49 -15.06 -6.10
CA ASP A 150 -12.40 -15.73 -7.40
C ASP A 150 -11.29 -15.10 -8.26
N ASP A 151 -11.35 -13.79 -8.45
CA ASP A 151 -10.41 -13.05 -9.30
C ASP A 151 -9.65 -11.97 -8.48
N VAL A 152 -8.33 -12.02 -8.51
CA VAL A 152 -7.48 -11.03 -7.82
C VAL A 152 -6.51 -10.37 -8.77
N LYS A 153 -6.48 -9.04 -8.78
CA LYS A 153 -5.51 -8.24 -9.52
C LYS A 153 -4.58 -7.49 -8.57
N LEU A 154 -3.29 -7.71 -8.71
CA LEU A 154 -2.23 -7.15 -7.85
C LEU A 154 -1.26 -6.31 -8.68
N VAL A 155 -1.13 -5.02 -8.40
CA VAL A 155 -0.21 -4.11 -9.09
C VAL A 155 0.71 -3.44 -8.09
N CYS A 156 2.00 -3.72 -8.17
CA CYS A 156 3.05 -3.07 -7.40
C CYS A 156 3.91 -2.20 -8.33
N SER A 157 3.57 -0.92 -8.41
CA SER A 157 4.30 0.07 -9.22
C SER A 157 5.10 1.07 -8.38
N GLY A 158 4.87 1.13 -7.07
CA GLY A 158 5.60 1.96 -6.11
C GLY A 158 6.81 1.26 -5.50
N VAL A 159 7.06 1.55 -4.21
CA VAL A 159 8.14 0.96 -3.41
C VAL A 159 7.53 0.20 -2.23
N GLY A 160 7.73 -1.11 -2.18
CA GLY A 160 7.21 -1.97 -1.10
C GLY A 160 6.62 -3.27 -1.60
N CYS A 161 5.85 -3.94 -0.75
CA CYS A 161 5.38 -5.29 -1.02
C CYS A 161 3.85 -5.41 -0.99
N ILE A 162 3.31 -6.30 -1.84
CA ILE A 162 1.94 -6.80 -1.69
C ILE A 162 2.04 -8.26 -1.25
N ARG A 163 1.60 -8.55 -0.02
CA ARG A 163 1.56 -9.90 0.57
C ARG A 163 0.13 -10.43 0.54
N ALA A 164 -0.19 -11.18 -0.51
CA ALA A 164 -1.50 -11.76 -0.74
C ALA A 164 -1.47 -13.30 -0.78
N LYS A 165 -0.48 -13.94 -0.16
CA LYS A 165 -0.40 -15.40 -0.12
C LYS A 165 -1.55 -16.04 0.67
N GLU A 166 -2.06 -15.32 1.67
CA GLU A 166 -3.17 -15.79 2.49
C GLU A 166 -4.55 -15.45 1.87
N MET A 167 -4.59 -14.71 0.75
CA MET A 167 -5.76 -14.57 -0.11
C MET A 167 -5.82 -15.76 -1.07
N LYS A 168 -6.71 -16.70 -0.82
CA LYS A 168 -6.90 -17.89 -1.64
C LYS A 168 -7.75 -17.56 -2.86
N ALA A 169 -7.09 -17.33 -4.00
CA ALA A 169 -7.76 -16.96 -5.24
C ALA A 169 -7.80 -18.13 -6.24
N LEU A 170 -8.81 -18.13 -7.11
CA LEU A 170 -8.84 -18.99 -8.29
C LEU A 170 -7.88 -18.43 -9.35
N ASN A 171 -8.08 -17.17 -9.73
CA ASN A 171 -7.29 -16.51 -10.76
C ASN A 171 -6.56 -15.28 -10.19
N VAL A 172 -5.29 -15.13 -10.57
CA VAL A 172 -4.50 -13.97 -10.18
C VAL A 172 -3.85 -13.33 -11.40
N GLU A 173 -4.02 -12.01 -11.55
CA GLU A 173 -3.21 -11.15 -12.40
C GLU A 173 -2.24 -10.36 -11.52
N ALA A 174 -0.92 -10.50 -11.70
CA ALA A 174 0.07 -9.84 -10.88
C ALA A 174 1.09 -9.06 -11.73
N ASN A 175 1.25 -7.77 -11.48
CA ASN A 175 2.18 -6.89 -12.18
C ASN A 175 3.14 -6.19 -11.20
N VAL A 176 4.44 -6.38 -11.37
CA VAL A 176 5.50 -5.73 -10.60
C VAL A 176 6.32 -4.86 -11.55
N SER A 177 6.06 -3.56 -11.53
CA SER A 177 6.77 -2.56 -12.36
C SER A 177 7.60 -1.56 -11.55
N GLY A 178 7.39 -1.50 -10.23
CA GLY A 178 8.14 -0.67 -9.29
C GLY A 178 9.37 -1.33 -8.69
N VAL A 179 9.70 -0.94 -7.46
CA VAL A 179 10.77 -1.53 -6.63
C VAL A 179 10.13 -2.27 -5.47
N GLY A 180 9.96 -3.58 -5.59
CA GLY A 180 9.28 -4.35 -4.54
C GLY A 180 8.92 -5.75 -4.94
N SER A 181 7.96 -6.33 -4.22
CA SER A 181 7.55 -7.71 -4.48
C SER A 181 6.06 -7.93 -4.33
N VAL A 182 5.56 -8.91 -5.07
CA VAL A 182 4.22 -9.46 -4.90
C VAL A 182 4.34 -10.92 -4.50
N THR A 183 3.63 -11.32 -3.45
CA THR A 183 3.46 -12.73 -3.08
C THR A 183 1.98 -13.06 -3.09
N CYS A 184 1.55 -14.07 -3.85
CA CYS A 184 0.14 -14.40 -4.03
C CYS A 184 -0.13 -15.91 -4.01
N TYR A 185 -1.40 -16.29 -4.04
CA TYR A 185 -1.87 -17.66 -4.19
C TYR A 185 -2.90 -17.73 -5.32
N ALA A 186 -2.72 -18.65 -6.25
CA ALA A 186 -3.66 -18.94 -7.33
C ALA A 186 -3.83 -20.45 -7.48
N SER A 187 -5.05 -20.96 -7.60
CA SER A 187 -5.32 -22.39 -7.81
C SER A 187 -5.62 -22.76 -9.25
N GLU A 188 -6.15 -21.85 -10.06
CA GLU A 188 -6.49 -22.12 -11.45
C GLU A 188 -5.53 -21.43 -12.42
N LYS A 189 -5.31 -20.11 -12.25
CA LYS A 189 -4.55 -19.34 -13.23
C LYS A 189 -3.71 -18.26 -12.58
N ILE A 190 -2.46 -18.12 -13.02
CA ILE A 190 -1.59 -16.97 -12.76
C ILE A 190 -1.15 -16.31 -14.07
N ASP A 191 -1.47 -15.01 -14.23
CA ASP A 191 -0.88 -14.12 -15.22
C ASP A 191 0.09 -13.18 -14.52
N GLY A 192 1.39 -13.38 -14.67
CA GLY A 192 2.41 -12.69 -13.91
C GLY A 192 3.41 -11.90 -14.76
N THR A 193 3.59 -10.61 -14.49
CA THR A 193 4.60 -9.79 -15.18
C THR A 193 5.51 -9.09 -14.19
N VAL A 194 6.82 -9.16 -14.40
CA VAL A 194 7.85 -8.41 -13.67
C VAL A 194 8.66 -7.60 -14.67
N SER A 195 8.46 -6.28 -14.69
CA SER A 195 9.17 -5.33 -15.55
C SER A 195 10.05 -4.33 -14.77
N GLY A 196 9.85 -4.23 -13.45
CA GLY A 196 10.63 -3.38 -12.54
C GLY A 196 11.83 -4.06 -11.90
N VAL A 197 12.20 -3.58 -10.71
CA VAL A 197 13.23 -4.17 -9.84
C VAL A 197 12.54 -4.88 -8.68
N GLY A 198 12.31 -6.18 -8.82
CA GLY A 198 11.56 -6.89 -7.79
C GLY A 198 11.22 -8.32 -8.14
N SER A 199 10.28 -8.90 -7.41
CA SER A 199 9.92 -10.30 -7.61
C SER A 199 8.42 -10.57 -7.50
N LEU A 200 7.98 -11.59 -8.22
CA LEU A 200 6.68 -12.21 -8.06
C LEU A 200 6.88 -13.63 -7.55
N LYS A 201 6.27 -13.95 -6.41
CA LYS A 201 6.23 -15.32 -5.87
C LYS A 201 4.78 -15.76 -5.78
N TYR A 202 4.48 -16.95 -6.27
CA TYR A 202 3.12 -17.47 -6.22
C TYR A 202 3.08 -18.89 -5.67
N ALA A 203 2.00 -19.20 -4.98
CA ALA A 203 1.67 -20.53 -4.45
C ALA A 203 0.38 -21.04 -5.08
N GLY A 204 -0.05 -22.28 -4.77
CA GLY A 204 -1.34 -22.83 -5.15
C GLY A 204 -1.30 -23.79 -6.34
N ASN A 205 -0.12 -23.97 -6.97
CA ASN A 205 0.07 -24.85 -8.12
C ASN A 205 -0.98 -24.65 -9.24
N PRO A 206 -1.12 -23.41 -9.78
CA PRO A 206 -2.13 -23.09 -10.77
C PRO A 206 -1.97 -23.93 -12.05
N LYS A 207 -3.10 -24.31 -12.66
CA LYS A 207 -3.15 -25.12 -13.89
C LYS A 207 -2.60 -24.34 -15.09
N VAL A 208 -2.79 -23.03 -15.12
CA VAL A 208 -2.31 -22.14 -16.18
C VAL A 208 -1.30 -21.14 -15.61
N LYS A 209 -0.09 -21.15 -16.14
CA LYS A 209 1.03 -20.31 -15.71
C LYS A 209 1.55 -19.47 -16.87
N ASN A 210 1.04 -18.23 -16.99
CA ASN A 210 1.49 -17.25 -17.97
C ASN A 210 2.36 -16.22 -17.27
N THR A 211 3.68 -16.40 -17.32
CA THR A 211 4.59 -15.51 -16.63
C THR A 211 5.62 -14.88 -17.57
N ARG A 212 5.87 -13.58 -17.42
CA ARG A 212 6.82 -12.82 -18.23
C ARG A 212 7.70 -11.94 -17.39
N ARG A 213 9.00 -12.01 -17.61
CA ARG A 213 9.99 -11.15 -16.98
C ARG A 213 10.76 -10.36 -18.02
N THR A 214 10.81 -9.04 -17.85
CA THR A 214 11.63 -8.11 -18.66
C THR A 214 12.51 -7.21 -17.78
N GLY A 215 12.23 -7.13 -16.47
CA GLY A 215 12.96 -6.34 -15.48
C GLY A 215 14.07 -7.10 -14.76
N ILE A 216 14.61 -6.47 -13.71
CA ILE A 216 15.62 -7.03 -12.80
C ILE A 216 14.89 -7.68 -11.62
N GLY A 217 14.93 -8.98 -11.52
CA GLY A 217 14.25 -9.71 -10.45
C GLY A 217 13.88 -11.12 -10.87
N GLY A 218 12.91 -11.71 -10.17
CA GLY A 218 12.52 -13.11 -10.37
C GLY A 218 11.02 -13.34 -10.39
N ILE A 219 10.62 -14.43 -11.05
CA ILE A 219 9.30 -15.03 -10.87
C ILE A 219 9.55 -16.48 -10.43
N SER A 220 8.93 -16.88 -9.33
CA SER A 220 9.08 -18.24 -8.78
C SER A 220 7.81 -18.75 -8.13
N GLU A 221 7.61 -20.04 -8.18
CA GLU A 221 6.65 -20.77 -7.36
C GLU A 221 7.22 -21.03 -5.97
N LEU A 222 6.37 -21.03 -4.92
CA LEU A 222 6.71 -21.22 -3.51
C LEU A 222 6.49 -22.68 -3.10
#